data_5d1c8b47a4a3dabdf9414255137699c0
#
_entry.id   5d1c8b47a4a3dabdf9414255137699c0
#
_cell.length_a   1.000
_cell.length_b   1.000
_cell.length_c   1.000
_cell.angle_alpha   90.00
_cell.angle_beta   90.00
_cell.angle_gamma   90.00
#
_symmetry.space_group_name_H-M   'P 1'
#
loop_
_entity.id
_entity.type
_entity.pdbx_description
1 polymer ?
#
loop_
_entity_poly.entity_id
_entity_poly.type
_entity_poly.pdbx_seq_one_letter_code
_entity_poly.pdbx_strand_id
1 'polypeptide(L)'
;VEIAKEEIIFRRNKNVCFLLNTNGTLIDDDMMNFFVQEKFTVTVSIDGPQKVNDANRVFLNGRGSFRRIAENIEKLKKGGVDFNLRATISPKNTRLLETFLFFESMEVPYSYAFTIDSDVKDRSTTHFDANGIKTIDKQLGEVMNFFTRKFMGKENIYCNDFQRNINRLRTKSVRYQVCAAGRSSLIVDEAGEYYPCQNMLSYQDMSVGNVSEGIDNSRLQLFRSKEVSQLASCRQCWAKYLCGGSCEAERHLLGQESKDWKQKCKMIRLEWKHLIHSYIKLNDFINNMSNKHKIIDYEKFERAGA
;
A
#
# COMPACT_ATOMS: atom_id res chain seq x y z
N VAL A 1 16.37 18.33 -4.69
CA VAL A 1 17.34 17.22 -4.77
C VAL A 1 18.73 17.71 -4.36
N GLU A 2 19.29 18.75 -5.02
CA GLU A 2 20.65 19.24 -4.76
C GLU A 2 20.88 19.63 -3.30
N ILE A 3 19.98 20.42 -2.69
CA ILE A 3 20.06 20.79 -1.27
C ILE A 3 20.06 19.56 -0.38
N ALA A 4 19.22 18.56 -0.65
CA ALA A 4 19.18 17.35 0.14
C ALA A 4 20.46 16.52 -0.01
N LYS A 5 21.08 16.48 -1.17
CA LYS A 5 22.38 15.84 -1.38
C LYS A 5 23.47 16.57 -0.59
N GLU A 6 23.53 17.90 -0.70
CA GLU A 6 24.51 18.70 0.03
C GLU A 6 24.37 18.55 1.55
N GLU A 7 23.19 18.81 2.09
CA GLU A 7 22.97 18.83 3.54
C GLU A 7 23.00 17.45 4.20
N ILE A 8 22.54 16.42 3.51
CA ILE A 8 22.38 15.10 4.12
C ILE A 8 23.52 14.16 3.73
N ILE A 9 23.86 14.07 2.44
CA ILE A 9 24.91 13.15 1.99
C ILE A 9 26.27 13.70 2.36
N PHE A 10 26.61 14.93 1.90
CA PHE A 10 27.93 15.49 2.11
C PHE A 10 28.19 15.91 3.56
N ARG A 11 27.27 16.69 4.18
CA ARG A 11 27.51 17.21 5.53
C ARG A 11 27.26 16.21 6.64
N ARG A 12 26.32 15.27 6.46
CA ARG A 12 25.91 14.32 7.51
C ARG A 12 26.28 12.87 7.22
N ASN A 13 26.87 12.59 6.06
CA ASN A 13 27.26 11.25 5.62
C ASN A 13 26.11 10.21 5.74
N LYS A 14 24.90 10.58 5.27
CA LYS A 14 23.69 9.76 5.28
C LYS A 14 23.20 9.52 3.87
N ASN A 15 22.65 8.33 3.62
CA ASN A 15 22.00 8.01 2.35
C ASN A 15 20.65 8.72 2.24
N VAL A 16 20.31 9.16 1.03
CA VAL A 16 19.02 9.74 0.68
C VAL A 16 18.40 8.92 -0.43
N CYS A 17 17.12 8.55 -0.26
CA CYS A 17 16.29 7.95 -1.30
C CYS A 17 15.18 8.91 -1.66
N PHE A 18 14.98 9.15 -2.96
CA PHE A 18 13.91 10.00 -3.46
C PHE A 18 12.74 9.15 -3.90
N LEU A 19 11.57 9.39 -3.32
CA LEU A 19 10.34 8.69 -3.63
C LEU A 19 9.31 9.68 -4.15
N LEU A 20 8.63 9.37 -5.26
CA LEU A 20 7.58 10.20 -5.83
C LEU A 20 6.30 9.39 -5.97
N ASN A 21 5.19 9.89 -5.41
CA ASN A 21 3.85 9.37 -5.69
C ASN A 21 3.15 10.30 -6.68
N THR A 22 2.64 9.76 -7.78
CA THR A 22 1.99 10.55 -8.83
C THR A 22 0.73 9.85 -9.37
N ASN A 23 -0.21 10.65 -9.90
CA ASN A 23 -1.31 10.11 -10.69
C ASN A 23 -0.87 9.69 -12.11
N GLY A 24 0.38 9.95 -12.48
CA GLY A 24 0.97 9.51 -13.75
C GLY A 24 0.50 10.25 -15.00
N THR A 25 -0.31 11.32 -14.89
CA THR A 25 -0.90 11.98 -16.07
C THR A 25 0.01 13.02 -16.73
N LEU A 26 0.98 13.56 -16.00
CA LEU A 26 1.85 14.67 -16.43
C LEU A 26 3.30 14.26 -16.70
N ILE A 27 3.61 12.98 -16.66
CA ILE A 27 4.98 12.48 -16.89
C ILE A 27 5.38 12.76 -18.35
N ASP A 28 6.48 13.47 -18.52
CA ASP A 28 7.12 13.79 -19.79
C ASP A 28 8.55 13.26 -19.85
N ASP A 29 9.24 13.51 -20.95
CA ASP A 29 10.57 12.97 -21.19
C ASP A 29 11.64 13.64 -20.30
N ASP A 30 11.48 14.93 -19.98
CA ASP A 30 12.39 15.66 -19.09
C ASP A 30 12.27 15.13 -17.64
N MET A 31 11.05 14.91 -17.18
CA MET A 31 10.81 14.26 -15.88
C MET A 31 11.40 12.85 -15.83
N MET A 32 11.26 12.06 -16.89
CA MET A 32 11.82 10.70 -16.92
C MET A 32 13.34 10.73 -16.83
N ASN A 33 14.00 11.61 -17.60
CA ASN A 33 15.45 11.79 -17.56
C ASN A 33 15.91 12.17 -16.14
N PHE A 34 15.19 13.10 -15.51
CA PHE A 34 15.44 13.52 -14.15
C PHE A 34 15.27 12.36 -13.13
N PHE A 35 14.22 11.55 -13.27
CA PHE A 35 14.00 10.41 -12.37
C PHE A 35 15.13 9.37 -12.46
N VAL A 36 15.60 9.08 -13.66
CA VAL A 36 16.73 8.16 -13.86
C VAL A 36 18.02 8.74 -13.27
N GLN A 37 18.34 10.00 -13.63
CA GLN A 37 19.55 10.69 -13.18
C GLN A 37 19.62 10.77 -11.66
N GLU A 38 18.53 11.12 -11.01
CA GLU A 38 18.44 11.33 -9.55
C GLU A 38 18.02 10.08 -8.78
N LYS A 39 17.87 8.94 -9.46
CA LYS A 39 17.51 7.63 -8.90
C LYS A 39 16.23 7.68 -8.08
N PHE A 40 15.19 8.30 -8.62
CA PHE A 40 13.87 8.27 -8.02
C PHE A 40 13.24 6.88 -8.13
N THR A 41 12.54 6.47 -7.08
CA THR A 41 11.53 5.40 -7.17
C THR A 41 10.16 6.05 -7.32
N VAL A 42 9.47 5.79 -8.41
CA VAL A 42 8.19 6.43 -8.74
C VAL A 42 7.04 5.47 -8.47
N THR A 43 6.04 5.90 -7.70
CA THR A 43 4.79 5.16 -7.52
C THR A 43 3.70 5.79 -8.35
N VAL A 44 3.19 5.06 -9.33
CA VAL A 44 2.11 5.51 -10.22
C VAL A 44 0.77 4.97 -9.74
N SER A 45 -0.18 5.89 -9.51
CA SER A 45 -1.53 5.53 -9.10
C SER A 45 -2.39 5.10 -10.31
N ILE A 46 -2.84 3.84 -10.30
CA ILE A 46 -3.77 3.27 -11.29
C ILE A 46 -4.61 2.19 -10.61
N ASP A 47 -5.94 2.17 -10.80
CA ASP A 47 -6.84 1.31 -10.02
C ASP A 47 -7.18 -0.02 -10.69
N GLY A 48 -6.74 -0.23 -11.93
CA GLY A 48 -7.00 -1.46 -12.68
C GLY A 48 -7.22 -1.23 -14.18
N PRO A 49 -7.94 -2.13 -14.89
CA PRO A 49 -8.31 -1.93 -16.29
C PRO A 49 -9.07 -0.62 -16.51
N GLN A 50 -9.13 -0.14 -17.74
CA GLN A 50 -9.71 1.17 -18.09
C GLN A 50 -11.05 1.45 -17.41
N LYS A 51 -11.99 0.50 -17.48
CA LYS A 51 -13.33 0.66 -16.89
C LYS A 51 -13.27 0.86 -15.37
N VAL A 52 -12.36 0.17 -14.69
CA VAL A 52 -12.16 0.28 -13.23
C VAL A 52 -11.49 1.59 -12.87
N ASN A 53 -10.40 1.93 -13.56
CA ASN A 53 -9.66 3.16 -13.32
C ASN A 53 -10.54 4.39 -13.55
N ASP A 54 -11.20 4.46 -14.71
CA ASP A 54 -11.98 5.63 -15.13
C ASP A 54 -13.30 5.80 -14.37
N ALA A 55 -13.71 4.80 -13.57
CA ALA A 55 -14.82 4.96 -12.63
C ALA A 55 -14.51 5.90 -11.45
N ASN A 56 -13.22 6.07 -11.11
CA ASN A 56 -12.78 6.89 -9.98
C ASN A 56 -11.77 7.97 -10.37
N ARG A 57 -10.95 7.74 -11.41
CA ARG A 57 -9.87 8.65 -11.83
C ARG A 57 -10.21 9.31 -13.14
N VAL A 58 -10.76 10.52 -13.04
CA VAL A 58 -11.15 11.34 -14.19
C VAL A 58 -10.44 12.68 -14.18
N PHE A 59 -10.25 13.26 -15.36
CA PHE A 59 -9.84 14.66 -15.51
C PHE A 59 -10.97 15.61 -15.11
N LEU A 60 -10.66 16.89 -14.89
CA LEU A 60 -11.66 17.92 -14.58
C LEU A 60 -12.79 18.03 -15.63
N ASN A 61 -12.53 17.65 -16.86
CA ASN A 61 -13.52 17.62 -17.94
C ASN A 61 -14.35 16.32 -17.98
N GLY A 62 -14.23 15.45 -16.97
CA GLY A 62 -14.97 14.18 -16.85
C GLY A 62 -14.42 13.03 -17.70
N ARG A 63 -13.38 13.22 -18.50
CA ARG A 63 -12.75 12.13 -19.27
C ARG A 63 -11.95 11.22 -18.36
N GLY A 64 -11.98 9.91 -18.61
CA GLY A 64 -11.14 8.95 -17.92
C GLY A 64 -9.64 9.19 -18.14
N SER A 65 -8.84 8.93 -17.12
CA SER A 65 -7.40 9.15 -17.12
C SER A 65 -6.58 7.93 -17.54
N PHE A 66 -7.18 6.75 -17.61
CA PHE A 66 -6.50 5.48 -17.86
C PHE A 66 -5.57 5.49 -19.06
N ARG A 67 -6.06 5.94 -20.22
CA ARG A 67 -5.27 5.94 -21.47
C ARG A 67 -3.97 6.71 -21.30
N ARG A 68 -4.04 7.91 -20.71
CA ARG A 68 -2.86 8.77 -20.48
C ARG A 68 -1.89 8.12 -19.50
N ILE A 69 -2.41 7.53 -18.42
CA ILE A 69 -1.58 6.84 -17.41
C ILE A 69 -0.90 5.62 -18.03
N ALA A 70 -1.63 4.80 -18.80
CA ALA A 70 -1.08 3.60 -19.44
C ALA A 70 0.02 3.95 -20.46
N GLU A 71 -0.17 4.99 -21.29
CA GLU A 71 0.84 5.51 -22.21
C GLU A 71 2.12 5.93 -21.44
N ASN A 72 1.98 6.62 -20.33
CA ASN A 72 3.11 7.05 -19.51
C ASN A 72 3.79 5.90 -18.75
N ILE A 73 3.04 4.87 -18.31
CA ILE A 73 3.63 3.65 -17.75
C ILE A 73 4.53 2.95 -18.77
N GLU A 74 4.09 2.84 -20.03
CA GLU A 74 4.92 2.26 -21.10
C GLU A 74 6.18 3.09 -21.37
N LYS A 75 6.10 4.41 -21.25
CA LYS A 75 7.28 5.29 -21.32
C LYS A 75 8.24 5.05 -20.16
N LEU A 76 7.74 4.96 -18.91
CA LEU A 76 8.55 4.67 -17.73
C LEU A 76 9.30 3.33 -17.86
N LYS A 77 8.63 2.29 -18.37
CA LYS A 77 9.26 0.99 -18.67
C LYS A 77 10.43 1.14 -19.64
N LYS A 78 10.18 1.80 -20.77
CA LYS A 78 11.19 2.00 -21.82
C LYS A 78 12.33 2.92 -21.37
N GLY A 79 12.04 3.88 -20.53
CA GLY A 79 13.01 4.85 -19.99
C GLY A 79 13.89 4.29 -18.88
N GLY A 80 13.64 3.07 -18.39
CA GLY A 80 14.43 2.46 -17.33
C GLY A 80 14.27 3.14 -15.96
N VAL A 81 13.16 3.83 -15.73
CA VAL A 81 12.84 4.43 -14.43
C VAL A 81 12.46 3.31 -13.46
N ASP A 82 12.99 3.37 -12.24
CA ASP A 82 12.53 2.50 -11.16
C ASP A 82 11.13 2.94 -10.71
N PHE A 83 10.11 2.09 -10.92
CA PHE A 83 8.75 2.44 -10.55
C PHE A 83 7.91 1.23 -10.15
N ASN A 84 6.85 1.52 -9.42
CA ASN A 84 5.81 0.56 -9.05
C ASN A 84 4.41 1.18 -9.21
N LEU A 85 3.38 0.32 -9.18
CA LEU A 85 1.99 0.74 -9.32
C LEU A 85 1.28 0.69 -7.97
N ARG A 86 0.33 1.60 -7.77
CA ARG A 86 -0.51 1.63 -6.58
C ARG A 86 -1.98 1.64 -6.97
N ALA A 87 -2.70 0.60 -6.55
CA ALA A 87 -4.13 0.47 -6.77
C ALA A 87 -4.93 0.82 -5.52
N THR A 88 -6.09 1.47 -5.73
CA THR A 88 -7.09 1.68 -4.70
C THR A 88 -8.33 0.87 -5.04
N ILE A 89 -8.67 -0.10 -4.20
CA ILE A 89 -9.86 -0.94 -4.37
C ILE A 89 -11.04 -0.24 -3.71
N SER A 90 -12.01 0.17 -4.49
CA SER A 90 -13.25 0.83 -4.05
C SER A 90 -14.46 -0.06 -4.23
N PRO A 91 -15.62 0.25 -3.63
CA PRO A 91 -16.88 -0.46 -3.86
C PRO A 91 -17.31 -0.52 -5.33
N LYS A 92 -16.87 0.42 -6.16
CA LYS A 92 -17.10 0.40 -7.61
C LYS A 92 -16.31 -0.69 -8.35
N ASN A 93 -15.29 -1.25 -7.69
CA ASN A 93 -14.49 -2.35 -8.21
C ASN A 93 -14.64 -3.59 -7.36
N THR A 94 -15.60 -4.45 -7.70
CA THR A 94 -15.80 -5.76 -7.08
C THR A 94 -15.23 -6.92 -7.91
N ARG A 95 -14.58 -6.64 -9.03
CA ARG A 95 -13.95 -7.64 -9.92
C ARG A 95 -12.47 -7.76 -9.60
N LEU A 96 -12.13 -8.20 -8.39
CA LEU A 96 -10.75 -8.22 -7.95
C LEU A 96 -9.87 -9.12 -8.80
N LEU A 97 -10.35 -10.33 -9.15
CA LEU A 97 -9.53 -11.24 -9.96
C LEU A 97 -9.16 -10.62 -11.31
N GLU A 98 -10.11 -9.98 -12.01
CA GLU A 98 -9.85 -9.28 -13.27
C GLU A 98 -8.83 -8.14 -13.09
N THR A 99 -8.94 -7.40 -12.00
CA THR A 99 -8.01 -6.31 -11.65
C THR A 99 -6.60 -6.84 -11.38
N PHE A 100 -6.47 -7.91 -10.63
CA PHE A 100 -5.16 -8.49 -10.31
C PHE A 100 -4.53 -9.16 -11.54
N LEU A 101 -5.31 -9.84 -12.40
CA LEU A 101 -4.82 -10.35 -13.67
C LEU A 101 -4.27 -9.23 -14.57
N PHE A 102 -4.97 -8.09 -14.62
CA PHE A 102 -4.49 -6.92 -15.34
C PHE A 102 -3.12 -6.45 -14.81
N PHE A 103 -2.96 -6.30 -13.49
CA PHE A 103 -1.67 -5.88 -12.92
C PHE A 103 -0.56 -6.90 -13.17
N GLU A 104 -0.84 -8.19 -13.03
CA GLU A 104 0.13 -9.25 -13.31
C GLU A 104 0.57 -9.26 -14.77
N SER A 105 -0.33 -8.93 -15.72
CA SER A 105 -0.01 -8.83 -17.15
C SER A 105 0.87 -7.63 -17.50
N MET A 106 0.93 -6.63 -16.62
CA MET A 106 1.81 -5.47 -16.80
C MET A 106 3.27 -5.78 -16.47
N GLU A 107 3.54 -6.86 -15.73
CA GLU A 107 4.90 -7.27 -15.30
C GLU A 107 5.65 -6.17 -14.53
N VAL A 108 4.92 -5.37 -13.77
CA VAL A 108 5.44 -4.28 -12.94
C VAL A 108 5.05 -4.53 -11.49
N PRO A 109 5.97 -4.35 -10.52
CA PRO A 109 5.61 -4.46 -9.11
C PRO A 109 4.45 -3.53 -8.75
N TYR A 110 3.49 -4.03 -7.97
CA TYR A 110 2.36 -3.22 -7.54
C TYR A 110 1.91 -3.54 -6.11
N SER A 111 1.23 -2.56 -5.53
CA SER A 111 0.59 -2.67 -4.21
C SER A 111 -0.87 -2.21 -4.30
N TYR A 112 -1.70 -2.63 -3.35
CA TYR A 112 -3.09 -2.21 -3.28
C TYR A 112 -3.53 -1.82 -1.87
N ALA A 113 -4.62 -1.07 -1.79
CA ALA A 113 -5.32 -0.81 -0.54
C ALA A 113 -6.83 -0.74 -0.78
N PHE A 114 -7.61 -1.16 0.22
CA PHE A 114 -9.06 -0.93 0.20
C PHE A 114 -9.35 0.48 0.71
N THR A 115 -10.21 1.22 -0.02
CA THR A 115 -10.70 2.51 0.47
C THR A 115 -11.67 2.27 1.62
N ILE A 116 -11.54 3.09 2.64
CA ILE A 116 -12.59 3.37 3.61
C ILE A 116 -12.34 4.82 4.03
N ASP A 117 -13.17 5.74 3.56
CA ASP A 117 -13.03 7.15 3.86
C ASP A 117 -14.31 7.65 4.55
N SER A 118 -14.14 8.35 5.67
CA SER A 118 -15.24 8.89 6.48
C SER A 118 -15.76 10.24 5.97
N ASP A 119 -14.93 10.96 5.22
CA ASP A 119 -15.22 12.37 4.88
C ASP A 119 -15.88 12.55 3.52
N VAL A 120 -16.02 11.50 2.73
CA VAL A 120 -16.65 11.58 1.42
C VAL A 120 -18.17 11.68 1.58
N LYS A 121 -18.76 12.75 1.05
CA LYS A 121 -20.22 12.96 1.05
C LYS A 121 -20.99 11.81 0.40
N ASP A 122 -20.40 11.20 -0.62
CA ASP A 122 -20.94 9.99 -1.29
C ASP A 122 -20.21 8.73 -0.78
N ARG A 123 -20.74 8.14 0.28
CA ARG A 123 -20.22 6.88 0.86
C ARG A 123 -20.34 5.68 -0.07
N SER A 124 -21.12 5.74 -1.15
CA SER A 124 -21.20 4.64 -2.14
C SER A 124 -19.88 4.39 -2.85
N THR A 125 -18.99 5.39 -2.86
CA THR A 125 -17.67 5.29 -3.50
C THR A 125 -16.60 4.68 -2.62
N THR A 126 -16.79 4.66 -1.29
CA THR A 126 -15.75 4.27 -0.32
C THR A 126 -16.21 3.23 0.68
N HIS A 127 -17.52 2.97 0.78
CA HIS A 127 -18.13 2.09 1.77
C HIS A 127 -18.65 0.80 1.13
N PHE A 128 -18.20 -0.35 1.62
CA PHE A 128 -18.70 -1.65 1.17
C PHE A 128 -19.93 -2.05 1.99
N ASP A 129 -21.08 -2.24 1.35
CA ASP A 129 -22.26 -2.81 1.98
C ASP A 129 -22.07 -4.31 2.32
N ALA A 130 -23.06 -4.93 2.93
CA ALA A 130 -22.97 -6.32 3.33
C ALA A 130 -22.77 -7.28 2.14
N ASN A 131 -23.37 -6.97 0.99
CA ASN A 131 -23.24 -7.76 -0.25
C ASN A 131 -21.87 -7.52 -0.88
N GLY A 132 -21.37 -6.27 -0.90
CA GLY A 132 -20.03 -5.93 -1.34
C GLY A 132 -18.97 -6.68 -0.54
N ILE A 133 -19.12 -6.75 0.80
CA ILE A 133 -18.20 -7.53 1.65
C ILE A 133 -18.22 -9.02 1.32
N LYS A 134 -19.39 -9.62 1.08
CA LYS A 134 -19.49 -11.03 0.66
C LYS A 134 -18.82 -11.27 -0.69
N THR A 135 -19.04 -10.35 -1.64
CA THR A 135 -18.41 -10.39 -2.95
C THR A 135 -16.90 -10.30 -2.84
N ILE A 136 -16.38 -9.36 -2.04
CA ILE A 136 -14.94 -9.21 -1.78
C ILE A 136 -14.37 -10.47 -1.10
N ASP A 137 -15.04 -11.06 -0.11
CA ASP A 137 -14.57 -12.30 0.54
C ASP A 137 -14.39 -13.43 -0.50
N LYS A 138 -15.37 -13.63 -1.38
CA LYS A 138 -15.26 -14.62 -2.47
C LYS A 138 -14.12 -14.28 -3.43
N GLN A 139 -14.07 -13.05 -3.89
CA GLN A 139 -13.04 -12.58 -4.84
C GLN A 139 -11.62 -12.63 -4.27
N LEU A 140 -11.43 -12.32 -2.98
CA LEU A 140 -10.14 -12.50 -2.29
C LEU A 140 -9.71 -13.97 -2.32
N GLY A 141 -10.64 -14.91 -2.10
CA GLY A 141 -10.35 -16.33 -2.22
C GLY A 141 -9.88 -16.72 -3.63
N GLU A 142 -10.51 -16.19 -4.67
CA GLU A 142 -10.13 -16.44 -6.07
C GLU A 142 -8.75 -15.86 -6.38
N VAL A 143 -8.47 -14.62 -5.98
CA VAL A 143 -7.18 -13.94 -6.13
C VAL A 143 -6.07 -14.70 -5.40
N MET A 144 -6.29 -15.07 -4.15
CA MET A 144 -5.27 -15.79 -3.37
C MET A 144 -5.01 -17.20 -3.93
N ASN A 145 -6.03 -17.88 -4.45
CA ASN A 145 -5.84 -19.15 -5.16
C ASN A 145 -5.06 -18.96 -6.48
N PHE A 146 -5.29 -17.86 -7.20
CA PHE A 146 -4.51 -17.52 -8.40
C PHE A 146 -3.02 -17.34 -8.05
N PHE A 147 -2.68 -16.52 -7.06
CA PHE A 147 -1.28 -16.34 -6.63
C PHE A 147 -0.66 -17.63 -6.10
N THR A 148 -1.43 -18.44 -5.36
CA THR A 148 -0.94 -19.73 -4.87
C THR A 148 -0.55 -20.64 -6.04
N ARG A 149 -1.35 -20.70 -7.11
CA ARG A 149 -1.01 -21.48 -8.31
C ARG A 149 0.22 -20.94 -9.04
N LYS A 150 0.31 -19.60 -9.23
CA LYS A 150 1.51 -18.98 -9.82
C LYS A 150 2.76 -19.34 -9.04
N PHE A 151 2.71 -19.25 -7.71
CA PHE A 151 3.84 -19.62 -6.86
C PHE A 151 4.25 -21.09 -7.04
N MET A 152 3.27 -22.01 -7.02
CA MET A 152 3.52 -23.45 -7.22
C MET A 152 4.07 -23.75 -8.63
N GLY A 153 3.63 -22.98 -9.64
CA GLY A 153 4.16 -23.02 -11.01
C GLY A 153 5.52 -22.34 -11.19
N LYS A 154 6.08 -21.74 -10.13
CA LYS A 154 7.34 -20.95 -10.17
C LYS A 154 7.26 -19.75 -11.12
N GLU A 155 6.08 -19.21 -11.34
CA GLU A 155 5.85 -18.00 -12.12
C GLU A 155 6.16 -16.75 -11.29
N ASN A 156 6.54 -15.65 -11.96
CA ASN A 156 6.75 -14.38 -11.30
C ASN A 156 5.43 -13.84 -10.77
N ILE A 157 5.43 -13.32 -9.56
CA ILE A 157 4.32 -12.62 -8.92
C ILE A 157 4.75 -11.17 -8.72
N TYR A 158 3.97 -10.22 -9.22
CA TYR A 158 4.29 -8.80 -9.14
C TYR A 158 3.54 -8.08 -7.99
N CYS A 159 2.61 -8.76 -7.31
CA CYS A 159 1.89 -8.23 -6.16
C CYS A 159 2.77 -8.20 -4.91
N ASN A 160 3.32 -7.03 -4.57
CA ASN A 160 4.17 -6.81 -3.39
C ASN A 160 3.46 -7.18 -2.07
N ASP A 161 2.15 -6.90 -1.96
CA ASP A 161 1.41 -7.18 -0.74
C ASP A 161 1.27 -8.68 -0.49
N PHE A 162 1.01 -9.47 -1.54
CA PHE A 162 0.96 -10.93 -1.43
C PHE A 162 2.32 -11.49 -1.00
N GLN A 163 3.39 -11.14 -1.71
CA GLN A 163 4.74 -11.63 -1.43
C GLN A 163 5.18 -11.29 0.01
N ARG A 164 5.04 -10.00 0.38
CA ARG A 164 5.40 -9.51 1.70
C ARG A 164 4.62 -10.20 2.82
N ASN A 165 3.32 -10.42 2.64
CA ASN A 165 2.48 -11.03 3.67
C ASN A 165 2.72 -12.55 3.78
N ILE A 166 2.93 -13.27 2.67
CA ILE A 166 3.36 -14.67 2.70
C ILE A 166 4.73 -14.81 3.37
N ASN A 167 5.68 -13.93 3.06
CA ASN A 167 7.00 -13.95 3.70
C ASN A 167 6.88 -13.71 5.23
N ARG A 168 6.01 -12.81 5.67
CA ARG A 168 5.75 -12.62 7.11
C ARG A 168 5.22 -13.87 7.79
N LEU A 169 4.29 -14.59 7.18
CA LEU A 169 3.78 -15.84 7.72
C LEU A 169 4.89 -16.88 7.81
N ARG A 170 5.74 -16.98 6.77
CA ARG A 170 6.88 -17.88 6.71
C ARG A 170 7.92 -17.58 7.80
N THR A 171 8.28 -16.32 7.98
CA THR A 171 9.28 -15.88 8.96
C THR A 171 8.71 -15.69 10.37
N LYS A 172 7.40 -15.92 10.54
CA LYS A 172 6.68 -15.69 11.82
C LYS A 172 6.84 -14.26 12.34
N SER A 173 7.00 -13.29 11.43
CA SER A 173 7.21 -11.88 11.77
C SER A 173 5.97 -11.27 12.40
N VAL A 174 6.11 -10.74 13.58
CA VAL A 174 5.04 -10.12 14.37
C VAL A 174 5.04 -8.61 14.17
N ARG A 175 3.85 -8.05 13.93
CA ARG A 175 3.63 -6.60 13.85
C ARG A 175 3.07 -6.09 15.17
N TYR A 176 3.91 -5.49 15.98
CA TYR A 176 3.45 -4.76 17.17
C TYR A 176 2.83 -3.41 16.80
N GLN A 177 3.30 -2.82 15.70
CA GLN A 177 2.82 -1.56 15.14
C GLN A 177 2.90 -1.63 13.61
N VAL A 178 1.94 -1.00 12.92
CA VAL A 178 1.90 -1.04 11.45
C VAL A 178 2.53 0.19 10.82
N CYS A 179 2.56 1.30 11.54
CA CYS A 179 2.68 2.63 10.98
C CYS A 179 3.88 3.40 11.53
N ALA A 180 4.53 4.18 10.66
CA ALA A 180 5.63 5.08 10.98
C ALA A 180 5.16 6.48 11.44
N ALA A 181 3.84 6.77 11.38
CA ALA A 181 3.29 8.07 11.74
C ALA A 181 3.73 8.54 13.12
N GLY A 182 4.24 9.75 13.20
CA GLY A 182 4.74 10.36 14.43
C GLY A 182 6.00 9.70 15.05
N ARG A 183 6.65 8.77 14.32
CA ARG A 183 7.88 8.09 14.77
C ARG A 183 9.07 8.34 13.85
N SER A 184 8.97 7.89 12.59
CA SER A 184 10.00 8.05 11.56
C SER A 184 9.42 8.66 10.27
N SER A 185 8.16 9.10 10.31
CA SER A 185 7.50 9.82 9.22
C SER A 185 7.08 11.19 9.73
N LEU A 186 7.45 12.21 8.98
CA LEU A 186 7.01 13.59 9.12
C LEU A 186 6.75 14.14 7.72
N ILE A 187 5.62 14.80 7.55
CA ILE A 187 5.22 15.44 6.29
C ILE A 187 5.23 16.95 6.51
N VAL A 188 5.65 17.68 5.50
CA VAL A 188 5.61 19.13 5.47
C VAL A 188 4.70 19.53 4.32
N ASP A 189 3.71 20.38 4.58
CA ASP A 189 2.85 20.93 3.55
C ASP A 189 3.44 22.21 2.91
N GLU A 190 2.74 22.78 1.96
CA GLU A 190 3.16 24.01 1.26
C GLU A 190 3.17 25.26 2.15
N ALA A 191 2.48 25.24 3.28
CA ALA A 191 2.49 26.31 4.28
C ALA A 191 3.63 26.15 5.30
N GLY A 192 4.37 25.02 5.25
CA GLY A 192 5.42 24.71 6.20
C GLY A 192 4.92 24.06 7.49
N GLU A 193 3.65 23.62 7.53
CA GLU A 193 3.09 22.90 8.68
C GLU A 193 3.53 21.44 8.67
N TYR A 194 3.77 20.88 9.86
CA TYR A 194 4.21 19.51 10.05
C TYR A 194 3.06 18.59 10.40
N TYR A 195 3.01 17.42 9.74
CA TYR A 195 2.01 16.38 10.00
C TYR A 195 2.67 15.01 10.22
N PRO A 196 2.09 14.13 11.05
CA PRO A 196 2.64 12.79 11.31
C PRO A 196 2.65 11.88 10.09
N CYS A 197 1.70 12.07 9.15
CA CYS A 197 1.64 11.34 7.88
C CYS A 197 0.79 12.07 6.83
N GLN A 198 0.95 11.68 5.57
CA GLN A 198 0.24 12.29 4.43
C GLN A 198 -1.30 12.23 4.54
N ASN A 199 -1.86 11.21 5.20
CA ASN A 199 -3.33 11.10 5.35
C ASN A 199 -3.88 12.05 6.42
N MET A 200 -3.05 12.85 7.05
CA MET A 200 -3.43 13.86 8.04
C MET A 200 -3.30 15.30 7.51
N LEU A 201 -2.75 15.51 6.31
CA LEU A 201 -2.52 16.83 5.70
C LEU A 201 -3.77 17.71 5.61
N SER A 202 -4.94 17.12 5.38
CA SER A 202 -6.19 17.89 5.23
C SER A 202 -6.84 18.32 6.54
N TYR A 203 -6.22 18.00 7.68
CA TYR A 203 -6.79 18.22 9.01
C TYR A 203 -5.86 19.09 9.84
N GLN A 204 -6.14 20.40 9.90
CA GLN A 204 -5.30 21.38 10.60
C GLN A 204 -5.11 21.06 12.08
N ASP A 205 -6.11 20.46 12.72
CA ASP A 205 -6.04 20.01 14.12
C ASP A 205 -5.05 18.88 14.34
N MET A 206 -4.56 18.23 13.27
CA MET A 206 -3.54 17.18 13.29
C MET A 206 -2.12 17.70 12.99
N SER A 207 -1.93 19.00 12.81
CA SER A 207 -0.59 19.62 12.74
C SER A 207 0.17 19.40 14.05
N VAL A 208 1.46 19.12 13.93
CA VAL A 208 2.38 18.86 15.06
C VAL A 208 3.56 19.82 15.09
N GLY A 209 3.36 21.03 14.58
CA GLY A 209 4.34 22.10 14.52
C GLY A 209 4.56 22.62 13.12
N ASN A 210 5.56 23.48 12.95
CA ASN A 210 5.86 24.09 11.65
C ASN A 210 7.37 24.35 11.49
N VAL A 211 7.78 24.82 10.30
CA VAL A 211 9.19 25.07 9.96
C VAL A 211 9.83 26.18 10.80
N SER A 212 9.04 27.12 11.35
CA SER A 212 9.54 28.25 12.14
C SER A 212 9.74 27.91 13.61
N GLU A 213 8.80 27.14 14.17
CA GLU A 213 8.74 26.82 15.62
C GLU A 213 9.31 25.41 15.92
N GLY A 214 9.43 24.57 14.89
CA GLY A 214 9.87 23.20 15.03
C GLY A 214 8.73 22.23 15.36
N ILE A 215 9.08 21.05 15.85
CA ILE A 215 8.12 19.98 16.16
C ILE A 215 7.58 20.16 17.59
N ASP A 216 6.26 20.23 17.73
CA ASP A 216 5.58 20.08 19.02
C ASP A 216 5.53 18.60 19.41
N ASN A 217 6.45 18.19 20.25
CA ASN A 217 6.56 16.81 20.71
C ASN A 217 5.36 16.35 21.53
N SER A 218 4.66 17.24 22.22
CA SER A 218 3.47 16.90 23.01
C SER A 218 2.29 16.52 22.09
N ARG A 219 2.07 17.30 21.03
CA ARG A 219 1.10 16.98 19.99
C ARG A 219 1.48 15.74 19.19
N LEU A 220 2.77 15.61 18.83
CA LEU A 220 3.26 14.44 18.09
C LEU A 220 2.98 13.12 18.84
N GLN A 221 3.09 13.12 20.17
CA GLN A 221 2.78 11.93 20.99
C GLN A 221 1.30 11.49 20.88
N LEU A 222 0.35 12.39 20.62
CA LEU A 222 -1.07 12.06 20.45
C LEU A 222 -1.31 11.18 19.22
N PHE A 223 -0.53 11.44 18.15
CA PHE A 223 -0.64 10.75 16.86
C PHE A 223 0.37 9.62 16.68
N ARG A 224 1.22 9.41 17.67
CA ARG A 224 2.18 8.32 17.64
C ARG A 224 1.47 6.98 17.67
N SER A 225 1.77 6.14 16.70
CA SER A 225 1.22 4.79 16.62
C SER A 225 1.47 4.02 17.93
N LYS A 226 0.41 3.55 18.54
CA LYS A 226 0.44 2.72 19.75
C LYS A 226 0.71 1.26 19.38
N GLU A 227 1.29 0.52 20.31
CA GLU A 227 1.39 -0.93 20.16
C GLU A 227 -0.01 -1.57 20.12
N VAL A 228 -0.17 -2.57 19.28
CA VAL A 228 -1.46 -3.25 19.05
C VAL A 228 -2.05 -3.85 20.33
N SER A 229 -1.21 -4.22 21.27
CA SER A 229 -1.61 -4.73 22.61
C SER A 229 -2.30 -3.67 23.48
N GLN A 230 -2.00 -2.39 23.25
CA GLN A 230 -2.55 -1.25 23.97
C GLN A 230 -3.90 -0.78 23.39
N LEU A 231 -4.25 -1.24 22.18
CA LEU A 231 -5.48 -0.84 21.50
C LEU A 231 -6.65 -1.71 21.97
N ALA A 232 -7.65 -1.10 22.63
CA ALA A 232 -8.80 -1.81 23.18
C ALA A 232 -9.52 -2.68 22.13
N SER A 233 -9.76 -2.13 20.94
CA SER A 233 -10.41 -2.83 19.83
C SER A 233 -9.59 -4.01 19.26
N CYS A 234 -8.28 -4.09 19.58
CA CYS A 234 -7.39 -5.12 19.08
C CYS A 234 -7.09 -6.23 20.10
N ARG A 235 -7.36 -6.03 21.39
CA ARG A 235 -6.96 -6.97 22.46
C ARG A 235 -7.37 -8.42 22.18
N GLN A 236 -8.61 -8.65 21.75
CA GLN A 236 -9.17 -9.97 21.46
C GLN A 236 -9.15 -10.32 19.97
N CYS A 237 -8.54 -9.48 19.12
CA CYS A 237 -8.50 -9.74 17.69
C CYS A 237 -7.44 -10.80 17.36
N TRP A 238 -7.85 -11.90 16.72
CA TRP A 238 -6.93 -12.96 16.28
C TRP A 238 -5.87 -12.47 15.29
N ALA A 239 -6.21 -11.47 14.46
CA ALA A 239 -5.31 -10.92 13.43
C ALA A 239 -4.40 -9.79 13.96
N LYS A 240 -4.41 -9.46 15.25
CA LYS A 240 -3.74 -8.26 15.79
C LYS A 240 -2.26 -8.18 15.42
N TYR A 241 -1.53 -9.27 15.52
CA TYR A 241 -0.09 -9.31 15.22
C TYR A 241 0.24 -9.46 13.75
N LEU A 242 -0.73 -9.79 12.93
CA LEU A 242 -0.63 -9.78 11.47
C LEU A 242 -0.95 -8.39 10.91
N CYS A 243 -1.98 -7.75 11.45
CA CYS A 243 -2.45 -6.42 11.08
C CYS A 243 -1.58 -5.30 11.69
N GLY A 244 -1.17 -5.41 12.96
CA GLY A 244 -0.42 -4.38 13.69
C GLY A 244 -1.25 -3.15 14.09
N GLY A 245 -2.59 -3.24 14.11
CA GLY A 245 -3.47 -2.14 14.54
C GLY A 245 -4.02 -1.25 13.43
N SER A 246 -3.73 -1.55 12.16
CA SER A 246 -4.17 -0.80 10.97
C SER A 246 -3.68 0.68 10.93
N CYS A 247 -4.20 1.48 10.01
CA CYS A 247 -3.78 2.85 9.77
C CYS A 247 -4.07 3.77 10.97
N GLU A 248 -3.08 4.51 11.42
CA GLU A 248 -3.23 5.45 12.56
C GLU A 248 -4.15 6.61 12.21
N ALA A 249 -3.96 7.23 11.04
CA ALA A 249 -4.81 8.31 10.56
C ALA A 249 -6.28 7.89 10.48
N GLU A 250 -6.57 6.75 9.86
CA GLU A 250 -7.94 6.25 9.78
C GLU A 250 -8.53 5.93 11.15
N ARG A 251 -7.72 5.48 12.10
CA ARG A 251 -8.18 5.23 13.46
C ARG A 251 -8.59 6.51 14.17
N HIS A 252 -7.86 7.62 13.96
CA HIS A 252 -8.24 8.93 14.49
C HIS A 252 -9.50 9.47 13.80
N LEU A 253 -9.54 9.40 12.47
CA LEU A 253 -10.63 9.95 11.67
C LEU A 253 -11.95 9.18 11.82
N LEU A 254 -11.88 7.85 11.80
CA LEU A 254 -13.08 7.02 11.87
C LEU A 254 -13.58 6.82 13.31
N GLY A 255 -12.69 6.89 14.30
CA GLY A 255 -12.99 6.50 15.68
C GLY A 255 -13.12 4.99 15.86
N GLN A 256 -12.48 4.43 16.89
CA GLN A 256 -12.31 2.97 17.09
C GLN A 256 -13.62 2.20 17.30
N GLU A 257 -14.68 2.85 17.72
CA GLU A 257 -16.00 2.24 17.97
C GLU A 257 -16.97 2.41 16.80
N SER A 258 -16.61 3.17 15.78
CA SER A 258 -17.47 3.45 14.64
C SER A 258 -17.77 2.19 13.82
N LYS A 259 -18.89 2.23 13.08
CA LYS A 259 -19.23 1.16 12.12
C LYS A 259 -18.17 1.03 11.02
N ASP A 260 -17.61 2.15 10.60
CA ASP A 260 -16.62 2.24 9.52
C ASP A 260 -15.31 1.58 9.93
N TRP A 261 -14.83 1.86 11.15
CA TRP A 261 -13.67 1.15 11.70
C TRP A 261 -13.89 -0.35 11.85
N LYS A 262 -15.07 -0.76 12.35
CA LYS A 262 -15.42 -2.19 12.46
C LYS A 262 -15.46 -2.87 11.09
N GLN A 263 -15.93 -2.16 10.05
CA GLN A 263 -15.92 -2.66 8.68
C GLN A 263 -14.49 -2.80 8.14
N LYS A 264 -13.63 -1.80 8.34
CA LYS A 264 -12.20 -1.88 8.00
C LYS A 264 -11.54 -3.09 8.62
N CYS A 265 -11.73 -3.27 9.91
CA CYS A 265 -11.22 -4.44 10.64
C CYS A 265 -11.75 -5.76 10.07
N LYS A 266 -13.00 -5.79 9.61
CA LYS A 266 -13.58 -6.97 8.94
C LYS A 266 -12.88 -7.27 7.63
N MET A 267 -12.66 -6.27 6.78
CA MET A 267 -11.97 -6.41 5.49
C MET A 267 -10.55 -6.95 5.70
N ILE A 268 -9.79 -6.38 6.64
CA ILE A 268 -8.43 -6.83 6.96
C ILE A 268 -8.43 -8.29 7.44
N ARG A 269 -9.39 -8.69 8.28
CA ARG A 269 -9.49 -10.09 8.72
C ARG A 269 -9.82 -11.05 7.58
N LEU A 270 -10.66 -10.65 6.62
CA LEU A 270 -10.95 -11.45 5.44
C LEU A 270 -9.70 -11.65 4.58
N GLU A 271 -8.94 -10.58 4.35
CA GLU A 271 -7.69 -10.67 3.61
C GLU A 271 -6.70 -11.63 4.30
N TRP A 272 -6.45 -11.47 5.61
CA TRP A 272 -5.56 -12.36 6.35
C TRP A 272 -6.05 -13.80 6.41
N LYS A 273 -7.37 -14.05 6.50
CA LYS A 273 -7.95 -15.39 6.41
C LYS A 273 -7.52 -16.10 5.12
N HIS A 274 -7.65 -15.42 3.98
CA HIS A 274 -7.28 -16.00 2.68
C HIS A 274 -5.76 -16.12 2.50
N LEU A 275 -4.98 -15.18 3.01
CA LEU A 275 -3.50 -15.27 3.04
C LEU A 275 -3.01 -16.46 3.87
N ILE A 276 -3.60 -16.70 5.02
CA ILE A 276 -3.27 -17.89 5.85
C ILE A 276 -3.60 -19.18 5.11
N HIS A 277 -4.76 -19.27 4.46
CA HIS A 277 -5.11 -20.44 3.64
C HIS A 277 -4.12 -20.67 2.49
N SER A 278 -3.69 -19.59 1.82
CA SER A 278 -2.64 -19.68 0.80
C SER A 278 -1.32 -20.15 1.39
N TYR A 279 -0.92 -19.59 2.52
CA TYR A 279 0.32 -19.98 3.20
C TYR A 279 0.34 -21.46 3.59
N ILE A 280 -0.76 -21.99 4.14
CA ILE A 280 -0.88 -23.43 4.49
C ILE A 280 -0.65 -24.28 3.24
N LYS A 281 -1.36 -24.00 2.14
CA LYS A 281 -1.19 -24.73 0.86
C LYS A 281 0.24 -24.66 0.33
N LEU A 282 0.86 -23.48 0.40
CA LEU A 282 2.24 -23.27 -0.06
C LEU A 282 3.24 -24.00 0.83
N ASN A 283 3.05 -24.00 2.15
CA ASN A 283 3.90 -24.69 3.09
C ASN A 283 3.86 -26.23 2.89
N ASP A 284 2.67 -26.79 2.66
CA ASP A 284 2.49 -28.21 2.34
C ASP A 284 3.17 -28.58 1.01
N PHE A 285 3.03 -27.72 0.00
CA PHE A 285 3.69 -27.89 -1.30
C PHE A 285 5.21 -27.88 -1.15
N ILE A 286 5.76 -26.90 -0.42
CA ILE A 286 7.22 -26.78 -0.20
C ILE A 286 7.76 -27.99 0.59
N ASN A 287 7.08 -28.40 1.65
CA ASN A 287 7.49 -29.54 2.45
C ASN A 287 7.47 -30.85 1.64
N ASN A 288 6.46 -31.04 0.80
CA ASN A 288 6.37 -32.20 -0.10
C ASN A 288 7.45 -32.21 -1.17
N MET A 289 7.88 -31.02 -1.67
CA MET A 289 8.99 -30.91 -2.60
C MET A 289 10.34 -31.15 -1.90
N SER A 290 10.53 -30.62 -0.70
CA SER A 290 11.75 -30.79 0.09
C SER A 290 11.99 -32.26 0.47
N ASN A 291 10.95 -33.02 0.65
CA ASN A 291 11.02 -34.47 0.85
C ASN A 291 11.36 -35.24 -0.43
N LYS A 292 11.21 -34.63 -1.61
CA LYS A 292 11.55 -35.25 -2.90
C LYS A 292 12.88 -34.76 -3.48
N HIS A 293 13.30 -33.53 -3.19
CA HIS A 293 14.57 -32.94 -3.68
C HIS A 293 15.05 -31.87 -2.67
N LYS A 294 16.26 -32.00 -2.16
CA LYS A 294 16.94 -30.96 -1.39
C LYS A 294 17.17 -29.74 -2.30
N ILE A 295 16.77 -28.56 -1.78
CA ILE A 295 17.08 -27.20 -2.26
C ILE A 295 15.98 -26.57 -3.12
N ILE A 296 15.22 -25.67 -2.52
CA ILE A 296 14.60 -24.54 -3.20
C ILE A 296 15.32 -23.29 -2.71
N ASP A 297 15.90 -22.57 -3.69
CA ASP A 297 16.62 -21.32 -3.47
C ASP A 297 15.63 -20.21 -3.09
N TYR A 298 15.58 -19.90 -1.80
CA TYR A 298 14.71 -18.86 -1.22
C TYR A 298 15.28 -17.44 -1.41
N GLU A 299 16.52 -17.29 -1.90
CA GLU A 299 17.20 -15.98 -2.04
C GLU A 299 16.53 -15.04 -3.06
N LYS A 300 15.72 -15.57 -3.99
CA LYS A 300 14.95 -14.72 -4.92
C LYS A 300 13.87 -13.86 -4.25
N PHE A 301 13.42 -14.22 -3.04
CA PHE A 301 12.39 -13.47 -2.32
C PHE A 301 12.93 -12.33 -1.46
N GLU A 302 14.23 -12.33 -1.14
CA GLU A 302 14.82 -11.30 -0.28
C GLU A 302 15.10 -9.99 -1.03
N ARG A 303 15.24 -10.03 -2.36
CA ARG A 303 15.56 -8.84 -3.17
C ARG A 303 14.35 -7.96 -3.54
N ALA A 304 13.12 -8.41 -3.32
CA ALA A 304 11.89 -7.68 -3.65
C ALA A 304 11.25 -6.96 -2.44
N GLY A 305 11.89 -6.95 -1.29
CA GLY A 305 11.31 -6.45 -0.05
C GLY A 305 12.22 -5.52 0.78
N ALA A 306 13.31 -5.04 0.20
CA ALA A 306 14.18 -4.05 0.84
C ALA A 306 13.84 -2.63 0.37
#